data_018419eeb85fb9ea571e4cd2a4637d91
#
_entry.id   018419eeb85fb9ea571e4cd2a4637d91
#
_cell.length_a   1.000
_cell.length_b   1.000
_cell.length_c   1.000
_cell.angle_alpha   90.00
_cell.angle_beta   90.00
_cell.angle_gamma   90.00
#
_symmetry.space_group_name_H-M   'P 1'
#
loop_
_entity.id
_entity.type
_entity.pdbx_description
1 polymer ?
#
loop_
_entity_poly.entity_id
_entity_poly.type
_entity_poly.pdbx_seq_one_letter_code
_entity_poly.pdbx_strand_id
1 'polypeptide(L)'
;MKIHKISILFLSLISSLSTYGQTTQQEMFDEIEKTGGVYYVYQTPEKESLTAAPKGYSPFYISHYSRHGSRYLISDKDYKWVIDLFAKAHEQQALTPLGEDVYTRLVKIWPEAEGRGGDLTPLGRRQHQGIAQRMFQNYPEVFTDGRKISARSTVVLRCAMSMAAFGDQLKGMNPKLDITYEASEKYMNYMNFHTDESNKFTSDQTGPWVEEYKKFEAEHTRPERLMNTLFSSADFIRKQVNPHNLMWGLYWITSDMQDMETQVSFYDIFEKQELFDLWQCINYKFYVGNANHADGKGIVVANAKALLQNILESADQAIEDSSIAATLRFGHDGNVIPLAAILGLNDCNVTVSQPEEVYKVWADYKIVPMAGNIQIIFYKNKDNRILVKFLLNEKEAKIPLETDQYPYYDWNKVKSYYTNLLNR
;
A
#
# COMPACT_ATOMS: atom_id res chain seq x y z
N MET A 1 26.18 -3.79 -40.09
CA MET A 1 24.85 -3.21 -39.96
C MET A 1 24.06 -3.78 -38.78
N LYS A 2 24.70 -4.32 -37.72
CA LYS A 2 24.03 -4.87 -36.51
C LYS A 2 24.24 -4.06 -35.21
N ILE A 3 25.16 -3.10 -35.22
CA ILE A 3 25.54 -2.32 -34.00
C ILE A 3 24.59 -1.13 -33.75
N HIS A 4 23.96 -0.57 -34.78
CA HIS A 4 23.06 0.59 -34.62
C HIS A 4 21.68 0.26 -34.01
N LYS A 5 21.22 -0.98 -34.09
CA LYS A 5 19.90 -1.36 -33.50
C LYS A 5 19.94 -1.53 -31.97
N ILE A 6 21.11 -1.92 -31.43
CA ILE A 6 21.24 -2.16 -29.97
C ILE A 6 21.37 -0.80 -29.25
N SER A 7 22.05 0.18 -29.84
CA SER A 7 22.18 1.52 -29.25
C SER A 7 20.85 2.29 -29.18
N ILE A 8 19.95 2.09 -30.14
CA ILE A 8 18.63 2.74 -30.16
C ILE A 8 17.70 2.14 -29.06
N LEU A 9 17.79 0.83 -28.81
CA LEU A 9 16.99 0.16 -27.78
C LEU A 9 17.43 0.59 -26.37
N PHE A 10 18.74 0.75 -26.15
CA PHE A 10 19.29 1.22 -24.87
C PHE A 10 18.97 2.68 -24.59
N LEU A 11 19.00 3.54 -25.61
CA LEU A 11 18.63 4.96 -25.47
C LEU A 11 17.13 5.14 -25.19
N SER A 12 16.26 4.32 -25.80
CA SER A 12 14.81 4.39 -25.55
C SER A 12 14.43 3.90 -24.16
N LEU A 13 15.15 2.93 -23.59
CA LEU A 13 14.93 2.46 -22.23
C LEU A 13 15.32 3.50 -21.18
N ILE A 14 16.49 4.13 -21.34
CA ILE A 14 16.99 5.20 -20.47
C ILE A 14 16.07 6.42 -20.51
N SER A 15 15.58 6.80 -21.68
CA SER A 15 14.65 7.93 -21.82
C SER A 15 13.29 7.68 -21.18
N SER A 16 12.78 6.45 -21.22
CA SER A 16 11.50 6.09 -20.59
C SER A 16 11.60 6.08 -19.05
N LEU A 17 12.70 5.59 -18.49
CA LEU A 17 12.95 5.59 -17.05
C LEU A 17 13.08 7.02 -16.50
N SER A 18 13.82 7.90 -17.20
CA SER A 18 13.96 9.30 -16.80
C SER A 18 12.63 10.06 -16.83
N THR A 19 11.76 9.78 -17.80
CA THR A 19 10.44 10.39 -17.90
C THR A 19 9.53 9.95 -16.76
N TYR A 20 9.51 8.67 -16.40
CA TYR A 20 8.70 8.16 -15.27
C TYR A 20 9.15 8.79 -13.94
N GLY A 21 10.45 8.84 -13.66
CA GLY A 21 10.97 9.44 -12.43
C GLY A 21 10.64 10.93 -12.29
N GLN A 22 10.75 11.71 -13.37
CA GLN A 22 10.34 13.11 -13.39
C GLN A 22 8.84 13.26 -13.15
N THR A 23 8.01 12.39 -13.74
CA THR A 23 6.57 12.37 -13.51
C THR A 23 6.24 12.08 -12.05
N THR A 24 6.90 11.10 -11.41
CA THR A 24 6.66 10.73 -10.00
C THR A 24 6.99 11.90 -9.05
N GLN A 25 8.14 12.56 -9.25
CA GLN A 25 8.50 13.74 -8.45
C GLN A 25 7.51 14.88 -8.64
N GLN A 26 7.10 15.18 -9.88
CA GLN A 26 6.14 16.23 -10.17
C GLN A 26 4.76 15.92 -9.55
N GLU A 27 4.27 14.69 -9.66
CA GLU A 27 3.03 14.25 -9.02
C GLU A 27 3.03 14.50 -7.51
N MET A 28 4.18 14.30 -6.83
CA MET A 28 4.33 14.56 -5.40
C MET A 28 4.42 16.05 -5.08
N PHE A 29 5.03 16.83 -5.97
CA PHE A 29 5.11 18.28 -5.78
C PHE A 29 3.77 18.98 -6.03
N ASP A 30 2.93 18.38 -6.87
CA ASP A 30 1.56 18.84 -7.12
C ASP A 30 0.60 18.41 -5.99
N GLU A 31 0.83 17.24 -5.38
CA GLU A 31 0.07 16.70 -4.26
C GLU A 31 1.02 16.14 -3.21
N ILE A 32 1.39 17.02 -2.26
CA ILE A 32 2.48 16.78 -1.30
C ILE A 32 2.20 15.61 -0.36
N GLU A 33 0.96 15.28 -0.11
CA GLU A 33 0.48 14.17 0.71
C GLU A 33 0.97 12.81 0.20
N LYS A 34 1.26 12.69 -1.10
CA LYS A 34 1.86 11.49 -1.72
C LYS A 34 3.24 11.17 -1.15
N THR A 35 3.97 12.18 -0.63
CA THR A 35 5.24 11.95 0.07
C THR A 35 5.09 11.16 1.37
N GLY A 36 3.87 10.97 1.88
CA GLY A 36 3.58 10.04 2.97
C GLY A 36 3.74 8.56 2.57
N GLY A 37 3.92 8.26 1.27
CA GLY A 37 4.18 6.91 0.78
C GLY A 37 3.06 5.95 1.17
N VAL A 38 3.38 4.89 1.93
CA VAL A 38 2.39 3.92 2.44
C VAL A 38 1.36 4.52 3.41
N TYR A 39 1.56 5.73 3.90
CA TYR A 39 0.56 6.49 4.68
C TYR A 39 -0.36 7.32 3.79
N TYR A 40 -0.12 7.34 2.47
CA TYR A 40 -1.00 8.06 1.58
C TYR A 40 -2.44 7.56 1.70
N VAL A 41 -3.37 8.49 1.93
CA VAL A 41 -4.78 8.19 2.14
C VAL A 41 -5.40 7.58 0.87
N TYR A 42 -6.29 6.61 1.03
CA TYR A 42 -6.98 5.98 -0.10
C TYR A 42 -7.79 7.01 -0.90
N GLN A 43 -7.44 7.14 -2.16
CA GLN A 43 -8.18 8.00 -3.07
C GLN A 43 -9.38 7.24 -3.62
N THR A 44 -10.57 7.78 -3.39
CA THR A 44 -11.76 7.28 -4.08
C THR A 44 -11.56 7.47 -5.57
N PRO A 45 -11.61 6.39 -6.39
CA PRO A 45 -11.49 6.55 -7.83
C PRO A 45 -12.53 7.55 -8.33
N GLU A 46 -12.10 8.47 -9.20
CA GLU A 46 -13.05 9.22 -9.99
C GLU A 46 -13.99 8.22 -10.68
N LYS A 47 -15.20 8.65 -10.99
CA LYS A 47 -16.22 7.80 -11.62
C LYS A 47 -15.81 7.44 -13.06
N GLU A 48 -14.59 6.88 -13.20
CA GLU A 48 -14.15 6.24 -14.41
C GLU A 48 -15.06 5.05 -14.63
N SER A 49 -15.67 5.00 -15.78
CA SER A 49 -16.47 3.86 -16.16
C SER A 49 -15.54 2.66 -16.33
N LEU A 50 -15.58 1.73 -15.39
CA LEU A 50 -14.98 0.42 -15.60
C LEU A 50 -15.51 -0.13 -16.93
N THR A 51 -14.62 -0.73 -17.72
CA THR A 51 -15.00 -1.33 -19.01
C THR A 51 -16.14 -2.32 -18.79
N ALA A 52 -17.23 -2.14 -19.53
CA ALA A 52 -18.41 -2.97 -19.42
C ALA A 52 -18.11 -4.44 -19.78
N ALA A 53 -18.82 -5.37 -19.14
CA ALA A 53 -18.68 -6.79 -19.43
C ALA A 53 -18.91 -7.09 -20.90
N PRO A 54 -18.12 -7.99 -21.54
CA PRO A 54 -18.38 -8.44 -22.89
C PRO A 54 -19.81 -8.99 -23.04
N LYS A 55 -20.39 -8.80 -24.20
CA LYS A 55 -21.78 -9.22 -24.44
C LYS A 55 -22.02 -10.69 -24.08
N GLY A 56 -23.01 -10.93 -23.23
CA GLY A 56 -23.40 -12.26 -22.77
C GLY A 56 -22.61 -12.77 -21.56
N TYR A 57 -21.71 -11.97 -21.00
CA TYR A 57 -21.02 -12.29 -19.74
C TYR A 57 -21.63 -11.48 -18.59
N SER A 58 -21.76 -12.13 -17.43
CA SER A 58 -22.20 -11.49 -16.18
C SER A 58 -21.21 -11.82 -15.06
N PRO A 59 -20.94 -10.87 -14.15
CA PRO A 59 -20.10 -11.13 -12.99
C PRO A 59 -20.79 -12.12 -12.05
N PHE A 60 -20.02 -13.05 -11.44
CA PHE A 60 -20.59 -14.05 -10.53
C PHE A 60 -19.79 -14.27 -9.25
N TYR A 61 -18.49 -13.93 -9.24
CA TYR A 61 -17.61 -14.13 -8.09
C TYR A 61 -16.55 -13.04 -8.05
N ILE A 62 -16.15 -12.64 -6.82
CA ILE A 62 -15.08 -11.67 -6.57
C ILE A 62 -14.09 -12.25 -5.57
N SER A 63 -12.81 -12.29 -5.95
CA SER A 63 -11.69 -12.51 -5.02
C SER A 63 -11.04 -11.17 -4.69
N HIS A 64 -10.94 -10.87 -3.41
CA HIS A 64 -10.45 -9.58 -2.91
C HIS A 64 -9.36 -9.78 -1.86
N TYR A 65 -8.30 -8.99 -1.94
CA TYR A 65 -7.32 -8.80 -0.87
C TYR A 65 -7.09 -7.31 -0.62
N SER A 66 -7.22 -6.87 0.62
CA SER A 66 -7.03 -5.47 1.01
C SER A 66 -6.06 -5.32 2.17
N ARG A 67 -5.28 -4.26 2.14
CA ARG A 67 -4.62 -3.70 3.30
C ARG A 67 -5.67 -3.14 4.27
N HIS A 68 -5.37 -3.08 5.58
CA HIS A 68 -6.17 -2.30 6.53
C HIS A 68 -6.31 -0.83 6.10
N GLY A 69 -7.34 -0.15 6.56
CA GLY A 69 -7.56 1.27 6.30
C GLY A 69 -6.59 2.19 7.06
N SER A 70 -6.79 3.50 6.92
CA SER A 70 -6.08 4.54 7.67
C SER A 70 -6.00 4.21 9.15
N ARG A 71 -4.82 4.43 9.76
CA ARG A 71 -4.51 4.11 11.14
C ARG A 71 -3.60 5.16 11.74
N TYR A 72 -3.58 5.27 13.06
CA TYR A 72 -2.59 6.05 13.78
C TYR A 72 -1.18 5.46 13.63
N LEU A 73 -0.13 6.23 13.92
CA LEU A 73 1.23 5.69 13.99
C LEU A 73 1.25 4.42 14.85
N ILE A 74 2.22 3.54 14.62
CA ILE A 74 2.21 2.18 15.21
C ILE A 74 2.19 2.19 16.73
N SER A 75 2.76 3.23 17.35
CA SER A 75 2.84 3.35 18.80
C SER A 75 2.63 4.79 19.24
N ASP A 76 1.99 4.98 20.39
CA ASP A 76 1.92 6.29 21.07
C ASP A 76 3.30 6.93 21.26
N LYS A 77 4.32 6.11 21.42
CA LYS A 77 5.72 6.57 21.58
C LYS A 77 6.20 7.34 20.35
N ASP A 78 5.67 7.02 19.16
CA ASP A 78 6.08 7.66 17.90
C ASP A 78 5.68 9.14 17.86
N TYR A 79 4.61 9.52 18.54
CA TYR A 79 4.20 10.92 18.75
C TYR A 79 4.85 11.51 20.00
N LYS A 80 4.76 10.77 21.11
CA LYS A 80 5.01 11.30 22.45
C LYS A 80 6.42 11.84 22.64
N TRP A 81 7.45 11.15 22.12
CA TRP A 81 8.83 11.61 22.25
C TRP A 81 9.08 12.94 21.53
N VAL A 82 8.42 13.19 20.39
CA VAL A 82 8.51 14.48 19.68
C VAL A 82 7.81 15.57 20.48
N ILE A 83 6.61 15.29 20.98
CA ILE A 83 5.84 16.21 21.84
C ILE A 83 6.65 16.59 23.08
N ASP A 84 7.25 15.61 23.76
CA ASP A 84 8.04 15.84 24.98
C ASP A 84 9.30 16.66 24.70
N LEU A 85 9.95 16.45 23.56
CA LEU A 85 11.10 17.25 23.13
C LEU A 85 10.69 18.71 22.89
N PHE A 86 9.57 18.94 22.21
CA PHE A 86 9.06 20.30 21.98
C PHE A 86 8.58 20.98 23.28
N ALA A 87 7.94 20.24 24.18
CA ALA A 87 7.58 20.74 25.51
C ALA A 87 8.79 21.23 26.29
N LYS A 88 9.87 20.43 26.30
CA LYS A 88 11.13 20.80 26.95
C LYS A 88 11.78 22.03 26.30
N ALA A 89 11.73 22.13 24.97
CA ALA A 89 12.26 23.29 24.26
C ALA A 89 11.45 24.56 24.56
N HIS A 90 10.13 24.45 24.64
CA HIS A 90 9.23 25.52 25.05
C HIS A 90 9.56 26.03 26.47
N GLU A 91 9.64 25.13 27.47
CA GLU A 91 10.01 25.47 28.86
C GLU A 91 11.36 26.19 28.95
N GLN A 92 12.32 25.85 28.08
CA GLN A 92 13.66 26.45 28.01
C GLN A 92 13.73 27.68 27.08
N GLN A 93 12.61 28.13 26.52
CA GLN A 93 12.55 29.25 25.55
C GLN A 93 13.53 29.06 24.38
N ALA A 94 13.66 27.82 23.91
CA ALA A 94 14.58 27.42 22.84
C ALA A 94 13.92 27.30 21.46
N LEU A 95 12.62 27.58 21.34
CA LEU A 95 11.87 27.52 20.10
C LEU A 95 11.88 28.87 19.36
N THR A 96 11.80 28.81 18.03
CA THR A 96 11.44 29.96 17.21
C THR A 96 9.92 30.19 17.25
N PRO A 97 9.39 31.28 16.71
CA PRO A 97 7.93 31.45 16.57
C PRO A 97 7.26 30.29 15.80
N LEU A 98 7.91 29.75 14.77
CA LEU A 98 7.41 28.57 14.06
C LEU A 98 7.51 27.31 14.93
N GLY A 99 8.59 27.15 15.70
CA GLY A 99 8.71 26.06 16.67
C GLY A 99 7.61 26.05 17.72
N GLU A 100 7.22 27.21 18.24
CA GLU A 100 6.09 27.37 19.18
C GLU A 100 4.75 26.99 18.54
N ASP A 101 4.54 27.37 17.29
CA ASP A 101 3.35 26.98 16.53
C ASP A 101 3.32 25.45 16.30
N VAL A 102 4.45 24.85 15.91
CA VAL A 102 4.57 23.39 15.78
C VAL A 102 4.27 22.69 17.12
N TYR A 103 4.79 23.19 18.24
CA TYR A 103 4.47 22.66 19.57
C TYR A 103 2.96 22.72 19.85
N THR A 104 2.34 23.83 19.57
CA THR A 104 0.89 24.01 19.73
C THR A 104 0.10 23.00 18.89
N ARG A 105 0.49 22.79 17.65
CA ARG A 105 -0.12 21.80 16.75
C ARG A 105 0.09 20.36 17.26
N LEU A 106 1.27 20.01 17.75
CA LEU A 106 1.57 18.72 18.34
C LEU A 106 0.70 18.43 19.58
N VAL A 107 0.56 19.40 20.47
CA VAL A 107 -0.32 19.28 21.64
C VAL A 107 -1.79 19.12 21.23
N LYS A 108 -2.22 19.78 20.14
CA LYS A 108 -3.59 19.71 19.65
C LYS A 108 -3.97 18.34 19.07
N ILE A 109 -3.05 17.63 18.43
CA ILE A 109 -3.32 16.30 17.84
C ILE A 109 -3.25 15.17 18.87
N TRP A 110 -2.53 15.37 19.97
CA TRP A 110 -2.28 14.32 20.96
C TRP A 110 -3.53 13.68 21.56
N PRO A 111 -4.58 14.44 21.98
CA PRO A 111 -5.79 13.84 22.55
C PRO A 111 -6.54 12.89 21.61
N GLU A 112 -6.36 13.04 20.29
CA GLU A 112 -6.93 12.09 19.32
C GLU A 112 -6.08 10.82 19.21
N ALA A 113 -4.75 10.94 19.32
CA ALA A 113 -3.82 9.83 19.11
C ALA A 113 -3.53 9.01 20.38
N GLU A 114 -3.67 9.63 21.57
CA GLU A 114 -3.31 9.01 22.86
C GLU A 114 -4.08 7.71 23.11
N GLY A 115 -3.36 6.64 23.42
CA GLY A 115 -3.92 5.31 23.68
C GLY A 115 -4.38 4.58 22.42
N ARG A 116 -4.05 5.09 21.22
CA ARG A 116 -4.54 4.53 19.95
C ARG A 116 -3.45 4.10 18.97
N GLY A 117 -2.23 3.94 19.45
CA GLY A 117 -1.11 3.51 18.59
C GLY A 117 -1.44 2.23 17.83
N GLY A 118 -1.38 2.27 16.50
CA GLY A 118 -1.67 1.15 15.59
C GLY A 118 -3.14 0.84 15.35
N ASP A 119 -4.07 1.58 15.97
CA ASP A 119 -5.51 1.38 15.78
C ASP A 119 -6.00 1.94 14.44
N LEU A 120 -7.05 1.32 13.91
CA LEU A 120 -7.79 1.83 12.75
C LEU A 120 -8.45 3.17 13.09
N THR A 121 -8.24 4.20 12.27
CA THR A 121 -8.94 5.48 12.45
C THR A 121 -10.39 5.42 11.98
N PRO A 122 -11.25 6.38 12.38
CA PRO A 122 -12.60 6.50 11.82
C PRO A 122 -12.57 6.67 10.29
N LEU A 123 -11.57 7.35 9.73
CA LEU A 123 -11.35 7.45 8.29
C LEU A 123 -11.07 6.07 7.66
N GLY A 124 -10.20 5.26 8.27
CA GLY A 124 -9.90 3.91 7.79
C GLY A 124 -11.14 3.01 7.73
N ARG A 125 -12.05 3.14 8.69
CA ARG A 125 -13.35 2.47 8.67
C ARG A 125 -14.19 2.92 7.46
N ARG A 126 -14.29 4.24 7.22
CA ARG A 126 -15.07 4.79 6.10
C ARG A 126 -14.49 4.40 4.73
N GLN A 127 -13.15 4.27 4.62
CA GLN A 127 -12.50 3.78 3.40
C GLN A 127 -13.01 2.40 3.01
N HIS A 128 -13.03 1.45 3.95
CA HIS A 128 -13.54 0.09 3.70
C HIS A 128 -15.04 0.06 3.43
N GLN A 129 -15.83 0.86 4.11
CA GLN A 129 -17.25 1.03 3.80
C GLN A 129 -17.45 1.54 2.37
N GLY A 130 -16.67 2.55 1.95
CA GLY A 130 -16.75 3.11 0.59
C GLY A 130 -16.34 2.09 -0.49
N ILE A 131 -15.27 1.32 -0.28
CA ILE A 131 -14.84 0.26 -1.21
C ILE A 131 -15.93 -0.81 -1.33
N ALA A 132 -16.50 -1.27 -0.21
CA ALA A 132 -17.59 -2.25 -0.20
C ALA A 132 -18.83 -1.74 -0.95
N GLN A 133 -19.19 -0.49 -0.72
CA GLN A 133 -20.32 0.16 -1.40
C GLN A 133 -20.11 0.20 -2.92
N ARG A 134 -18.95 0.66 -3.38
CA ARG A 134 -18.63 0.71 -4.82
C ARG A 134 -18.56 -0.67 -5.45
N MET A 135 -17.97 -1.65 -4.73
CA MET A 135 -17.94 -3.05 -5.18
C MET A 135 -19.36 -3.60 -5.39
N PHE A 136 -20.25 -3.39 -4.43
CA PHE A 136 -21.67 -3.79 -4.57
C PHE A 136 -22.37 -3.08 -5.74
N GLN A 137 -22.17 -1.77 -5.87
CA GLN A 137 -22.79 -0.97 -6.94
C GLN A 137 -22.30 -1.34 -8.34
N ASN A 138 -21.02 -1.68 -8.47
CA ASN A 138 -20.41 -2.07 -9.74
C ASN A 138 -20.74 -3.51 -10.16
N TYR A 139 -21.06 -4.39 -9.20
CA TYR A 139 -21.29 -5.82 -9.44
C TYR A 139 -22.51 -6.36 -8.66
N PRO A 140 -23.69 -5.74 -8.81
CA PRO A 140 -24.87 -6.12 -8.00
C PRO A 140 -25.32 -7.57 -8.24
N GLU A 141 -25.03 -8.15 -9.40
CA GLU A 141 -25.38 -9.54 -9.73
C GLU A 141 -24.63 -10.55 -8.86
N VAL A 142 -23.46 -10.17 -8.31
CA VAL A 142 -22.67 -11.01 -7.41
C VAL A 142 -23.31 -11.09 -6.04
N PHE A 143 -23.97 -10.02 -5.58
CA PHE A 143 -24.44 -9.86 -4.19
C PHE A 143 -25.95 -10.04 -4.06
N THR A 144 -26.52 -11.05 -4.74
CA THR A 144 -27.94 -11.37 -4.65
C THR A 144 -28.28 -12.12 -3.36
N ASP A 145 -29.58 -12.27 -3.05
CA ASP A 145 -30.11 -12.86 -1.83
C ASP A 145 -29.55 -14.27 -1.57
N GLY A 146 -29.10 -14.51 -0.33
CA GLY A 146 -28.63 -15.82 0.11
C GLY A 146 -27.22 -16.22 -0.37
N ARG A 147 -26.54 -15.36 -1.13
CA ARG A 147 -25.17 -15.62 -1.58
C ARG A 147 -24.18 -15.58 -0.40
N LYS A 148 -23.22 -16.50 -0.41
CA LYS A 148 -22.21 -16.69 0.63
C LYS A 148 -20.97 -15.87 0.39
N ILE A 149 -20.45 -15.25 1.44
CA ILE A 149 -19.21 -14.48 1.44
C ILE A 149 -18.34 -14.99 2.58
N SER A 150 -17.11 -15.40 2.25
CA SER A 150 -16.07 -15.67 3.25
C SER A 150 -15.21 -14.43 3.42
N ALA A 151 -15.22 -13.84 4.62
CA ALA A 151 -14.37 -12.71 4.99
C ALA A 151 -13.34 -13.16 6.03
N ARG A 152 -12.05 -13.00 5.71
CA ARG A 152 -10.92 -13.36 6.56
C ARG A 152 -9.97 -12.20 6.75
N SER A 153 -9.44 -12.05 7.98
CA SER A 153 -8.38 -11.09 8.27
C SER A 153 -7.19 -11.75 8.95
N THR A 154 -6.06 -11.04 8.95
CA THR A 154 -4.99 -11.35 9.89
C THR A 154 -5.51 -11.15 11.32
N VAL A 155 -4.80 -11.69 12.31
CA VAL A 155 -5.16 -11.57 13.74
C VAL A 155 -4.94 -10.17 14.32
N VAL A 156 -4.43 -9.24 13.51
CA VAL A 156 -4.18 -7.85 13.92
C VAL A 156 -5.49 -7.08 13.95
N LEU A 157 -5.78 -6.41 15.07
CA LEU A 157 -7.07 -5.77 15.34
C LEU A 157 -7.54 -4.83 14.23
N ARG A 158 -6.66 -3.95 13.70
CA ARG A 158 -7.03 -3.02 12.61
C ARG A 158 -7.47 -3.73 11.34
N CYS A 159 -6.91 -4.92 11.04
CA CYS A 159 -7.33 -5.72 9.89
C CYS A 159 -8.73 -6.34 10.12
N ALA A 160 -8.98 -6.87 11.32
CA ALA A 160 -10.29 -7.40 11.71
C ALA A 160 -11.37 -6.31 11.70
N MET A 161 -11.04 -5.10 12.18
CA MET A 161 -11.96 -3.96 12.15
C MET A 161 -12.22 -3.45 10.72
N SER A 162 -11.21 -3.49 9.84
CA SER A 162 -11.38 -3.20 8.41
C SER A 162 -12.30 -4.21 7.73
N MET A 163 -12.11 -5.50 8.01
CA MET A 163 -12.99 -6.58 7.56
C MET A 163 -14.43 -6.38 8.01
N ALA A 164 -14.63 -6.07 9.29
CA ALA A 164 -15.96 -5.82 9.86
C ALA A 164 -16.63 -4.63 9.17
N ALA A 165 -15.93 -3.49 9.03
CA ALA A 165 -16.48 -2.31 8.37
C ALA A 165 -16.90 -2.57 6.91
N PHE A 166 -16.13 -3.36 6.17
CA PHE A 166 -16.44 -3.77 4.81
C PHE A 166 -17.69 -4.66 4.76
N GLY A 167 -17.72 -5.70 5.59
CA GLY A 167 -18.84 -6.66 5.62
C GLY A 167 -20.13 -6.05 6.15
N ASP A 168 -20.07 -5.18 7.17
CA ASP A 168 -21.22 -4.43 7.68
C ASP A 168 -21.85 -3.57 6.58
N GLN A 169 -21.02 -2.93 5.73
CA GLN A 169 -21.51 -2.15 4.60
C GLN A 169 -22.24 -3.05 3.58
N LEU A 170 -21.68 -4.20 3.21
CA LEU A 170 -22.35 -5.16 2.32
C LEU A 170 -23.67 -5.64 2.91
N LYS A 171 -23.70 -5.97 4.21
CA LYS A 171 -24.93 -6.36 4.92
C LYS A 171 -25.97 -5.24 4.97
N GLY A 172 -25.52 -3.99 5.12
CA GLY A 172 -26.40 -2.82 5.07
C GLY A 172 -27.08 -2.65 3.71
N MET A 173 -26.39 -3.03 2.62
CA MET A 173 -26.92 -2.97 1.24
C MET A 173 -27.80 -4.17 0.89
N ASN A 174 -27.42 -5.38 1.34
CA ASN A 174 -28.26 -6.58 1.23
C ASN A 174 -28.19 -7.42 2.52
N PRO A 175 -29.19 -7.29 3.43
CA PRO A 175 -29.23 -8.03 4.70
C PRO A 175 -29.31 -9.55 4.55
N LYS A 176 -29.68 -10.07 3.38
CA LYS A 176 -29.81 -11.51 3.12
C LYS A 176 -28.51 -12.17 2.68
N LEU A 177 -27.41 -11.43 2.50
CA LEU A 177 -26.10 -12.03 2.27
C LEU A 177 -25.68 -12.89 3.48
N ASP A 178 -25.10 -14.05 3.22
CA ASP A 178 -24.54 -14.93 4.25
C ASP A 178 -23.04 -14.68 4.37
N ILE A 179 -22.63 -13.86 5.34
CA ILE A 179 -21.23 -13.45 5.52
C ILE A 179 -20.63 -14.11 6.76
N THR A 180 -19.57 -14.90 6.56
CA THR A 180 -18.76 -15.48 7.64
C THR A 180 -17.52 -14.60 7.88
N TYR A 181 -17.25 -14.29 9.14
CA TYR A 181 -16.08 -13.50 9.55
C TYR A 181 -15.12 -14.36 10.34
N GLU A 182 -13.86 -14.40 9.94
CA GLU A 182 -12.81 -15.17 10.61
C GLU A 182 -11.51 -14.36 10.72
N ALA A 183 -10.95 -14.30 11.94
CA ALA A 183 -9.60 -13.82 12.22
C ALA A 183 -8.90 -14.89 13.07
N SER A 184 -7.98 -15.65 12.48
CA SER A 184 -7.41 -16.84 13.15
C SER A 184 -5.98 -17.10 12.70
N GLU A 185 -5.13 -17.54 13.64
CA GLU A 185 -3.78 -18.05 13.36
C GLU A 185 -3.77 -19.17 12.31
N LYS A 186 -4.88 -19.93 12.20
CA LYS A 186 -5.06 -20.98 11.19
C LYS A 186 -4.81 -20.51 9.76
N TYR A 187 -5.05 -19.23 9.48
CA TYR A 187 -4.97 -18.67 8.13
C TYR A 187 -3.69 -17.86 7.89
N MET A 188 -2.83 -17.68 8.90
CA MET A 188 -1.60 -16.88 8.77
C MET A 188 -0.59 -17.49 7.80
N ASN A 189 -0.66 -18.79 7.56
CA ASN A 189 0.16 -19.50 6.58
C ASN A 189 -0.01 -19.02 5.12
N TYR A 190 -1.06 -18.24 4.83
CA TYR A 190 -1.23 -17.57 3.53
C TYR A 190 -1.65 -16.09 3.65
N MET A 191 -2.28 -15.69 4.77
CA MET A 191 -2.70 -14.31 4.97
C MET A 191 -1.53 -13.37 5.31
N ASN A 192 -0.46 -13.89 5.92
CA ASN A 192 0.73 -13.12 6.30
C ASN A 192 1.97 -14.05 6.37
N PHE A 193 2.22 -14.75 5.28
CA PHE A 193 3.30 -15.74 5.20
C PHE A 193 4.63 -15.08 4.81
N HIS A 194 5.68 -15.44 5.53
CA HIS A 194 7.06 -15.04 5.26
C HIS A 194 7.99 -16.24 5.48
N THR A 195 8.91 -16.47 4.54
CA THR A 195 9.94 -17.50 4.72
C THR A 195 11.09 -16.98 5.58
N ASP A 196 11.82 -17.89 6.22
CA ASP A 196 13.04 -17.53 6.97
C ASP A 196 14.08 -16.86 6.07
N GLU A 197 14.18 -17.28 4.82
CA GLU A 197 15.08 -16.69 3.83
C GLU A 197 14.69 -15.25 3.51
N SER A 198 13.39 -15.00 3.29
CA SER A 198 12.91 -13.65 3.05
C SER A 198 13.11 -12.76 4.28
N ASN A 199 12.80 -13.25 5.49
CA ASN A 199 13.02 -12.53 6.74
C ASN A 199 14.51 -12.17 6.94
N LYS A 200 15.42 -13.08 6.61
CA LYS A 200 16.86 -12.82 6.66
C LYS A 200 17.30 -11.78 5.65
N PHE A 201 16.77 -11.84 4.41
CA PHE A 201 17.09 -10.87 3.37
C PHE A 201 16.56 -9.48 3.72
N THR A 202 15.32 -9.38 4.21
CA THR A 202 14.64 -8.10 4.51
C THR A 202 15.03 -7.50 5.86
N SER A 203 15.88 -8.20 6.64
CA SER A 203 16.36 -7.68 7.94
C SER A 203 17.05 -6.34 7.78
N ASP A 204 16.58 -5.32 8.47
CA ASP A 204 17.16 -3.98 8.50
C ASP A 204 18.46 -3.89 9.33
N GLN A 205 18.89 -4.99 9.93
CA GLN A 205 20.18 -5.10 10.65
C GLN A 205 21.24 -5.85 9.85
N THR A 206 20.86 -6.91 9.14
CA THR A 206 21.81 -7.86 8.52
C THR A 206 21.54 -8.16 7.05
N GLY A 207 20.53 -7.56 6.46
CA GLY A 207 20.23 -7.71 5.02
C GLY A 207 21.37 -7.16 4.15
N PRO A 208 21.64 -7.76 2.98
CA PRO A 208 22.75 -7.36 2.11
C PRO A 208 22.63 -5.93 1.58
N TRP A 209 21.43 -5.36 1.59
CA TRP A 209 21.10 -4.01 1.14
C TRP A 209 21.32 -2.90 2.19
N VAL A 210 21.56 -3.28 3.46
CA VAL A 210 21.53 -2.34 4.62
C VAL A 210 22.61 -1.26 4.54
N GLU A 211 23.81 -1.62 4.13
CA GLU A 211 24.92 -0.63 4.07
C GLU A 211 24.69 0.39 2.93
N GLU A 212 24.14 -0.03 1.80
CA GLU A 212 23.77 0.87 0.74
C GLU A 212 22.62 1.78 1.14
N TYR A 213 21.61 1.24 1.82
CA TYR A 213 20.51 2.02 2.37
C TYR A 213 20.98 3.09 3.36
N LYS A 214 21.85 2.75 4.30
CA LYS A 214 22.40 3.72 5.28
C LYS A 214 23.10 4.91 4.57
N LYS A 215 23.87 4.61 3.54
CA LYS A 215 24.53 5.64 2.75
C LYS A 215 23.51 6.53 2.05
N PHE A 216 22.54 5.90 1.37
CA PHE A 216 21.47 6.61 0.67
C PHE A 216 20.63 7.47 1.62
N GLU A 217 20.23 6.93 2.79
CA GLU A 217 19.49 7.67 3.80
C GLU A 217 20.30 8.87 4.35
N ALA A 218 21.59 8.69 4.61
CA ALA A 218 22.45 9.78 5.07
C ALA A 218 22.59 10.92 4.05
N GLU A 219 22.60 10.61 2.76
CA GLU A 219 22.65 11.60 1.68
C GLU A 219 21.32 12.33 1.48
N HIS A 220 20.19 11.68 1.85
CA HIS A 220 18.83 12.18 1.67
C HIS A 220 18.21 12.79 2.94
N THR A 221 18.84 12.64 4.11
CA THR A 221 18.36 13.22 5.38
C THR A 221 19.22 14.41 5.76
N ARG A 222 18.75 15.62 5.48
CA ARG A 222 19.48 16.90 5.71
C ARG A 222 18.74 17.77 6.72
N PRO A 223 18.90 17.53 8.03
CA PRO A 223 18.05 18.13 9.06
C PRO A 223 18.42 19.58 9.42
N GLU A 224 19.56 20.13 8.96
CA GLU A 224 20.12 21.39 9.46
C GLU A 224 19.17 22.57 9.25
N ARG A 225 18.56 22.69 8.06
CA ARG A 225 17.60 23.75 7.77
C ARG A 225 16.40 23.67 8.72
N LEU A 226 15.81 22.46 8.83
CA LEU A 226 14.63 22.24 9.68
C LEU A 226 14.91 22.54 11.14
N MET A 227 16.07 22.11 11.67
CA MET A 227 16.48 22.43 13.05
C MET A 227 16.60 23.91 13.27
N ASN A 228 17.29 24.65 12.39
CA ASN A 228 17.47 26.10 12.51
C ASN A 228 16.15 26.89 12.35
N THR A 229 15.19 26.31 11.65
CA THR A 229 13.84 26.91 11.48
C THR A 229 12.98 26.74 12.70
N LEU A 230 13.10 25.63 13.44
CA LEU A 230 12.27 25.29 14.59
C LEU A 230 12.87 25.73 15.93
N PHE A 231 14.19 25.79 16.06
CA PHE A 231 14.86 26.08 17.33
C PHE A 231 15.69 27.38 17.24
N SER A 232 15.55 28.24 18.23
CA SER A 232 16.30 29.48 18.39
C SER A 232 17.65 29.30 19.11
N SER A 233 17.84 28.17 19.79
CA SER A 233 19.02 27.89 20.63
C SER A 233 19.88 26.78 20.03
N ALA A 234 21.03 27.13 19.49
CA ALA A 234 22.02 26.17 19.03
C ALA A 234 22.57 25.27 20.16
N ASP A 235 22.59 25.79 21.41
CA ASP A 235 23.02 25.01 22.57
C ASP A 235 21.98 23.92 22.92
N PHE A 236 20.71 24.24 22.83
CA PHE A 236 19.63 23.28 23.01
C PHE A 236 19.72 22.17 21.92
N ILE A 237 19.86 22.53 20.65
CA ILE A 237 20.00 21.56 19.57
C ILE A 237 21.17 20.62 19.88
N ARG A 238 22.34 21.16 20.18
CA ARG A 238 23.54 20.36 20.41
C ARG A 238 23.41 19.40 21.59
N LYS A 239 22.73 19.78 22.68
CA LYS A 239 22.66 19.00 23.93
C LYS A 239 21.45 18.08 24.03
N GLN A 240 20.35 18.40 23.36
CA GLN A 240 19.05 17.77 23.61
C GLN A 240 18.41 17.14 22.37
N VAL A 241 18.85 17.51 21.17
CA VAL A 241 18.24 17.07 19.92
C VAL A 241 19.17 16.13 19.18
N ASN A 242 18.62 15.02 18.69
CA ASN A 242 19.20 14.28 17.58
C ASN A 242 18.52 14.77 16.31
N PRO A 243 19.18 15.61 15.48
CA PRO A 243 18.53 16.25 14.32
C PRO A 243 17.98 15.25 13.31
N HIS A 244 18.73 14.18 13.01
CA HIS A 244 18.31 13.14 12.10
C HIS A 244 17.01 12.47 12.59
N ASN A 245 17.00 11.99 13.83
CA ASN A 245 15.82 11.33 14.39
C ASN A 245 14.61 12.26 14.47
N LEU A 246 14.82 13.54 14.80
CA LEU A 246 13.73 14.50 14.88
C LEU A 246 13.12 14.79 13.51
N MET A 247 13.93 14.92 12.46
CA MET A 247 13.42 15.09 11.09
C MET A 247 12.54 13.92 10.70
N TRP A 248 12.96 12.67 10.98
CA TRP A 248 12.16 11.47 10.75
C TRP A 248 10.88 11.41 11.62
N GLY A 249 10.97 11.77 12.90
CA GLY A 249 9.80 11.82 13.78
C GLY A 249 8.73 12.80 13.29
N LEU A 250 9.16 13.99 12.87
CA LEU A 250 8.27 14.98 12.29
C LEU A 250 7.70 14.53 10.93
N TYR A 251 8.50 13.87 10.10
CA TYR A 251 8.05 13.30 8.83
C TYR A 251 6.94 12.25 9.05
N TRP A 252 7.10 11.33 10.00
CA TRP A 252 6.08 10.33 10.29
C TRP A 252 4.79 10.94 10.83
N ILE A 253 4.89 11.91 11.73
CA ILE A 253 3.71 12.64 12.24
C ILE A 253 3.04 13.41 11.08
N THR A 254 3.83 14.09 10.23
CA THR A 254 3.30 14.80 9.06
C THR A 254 2.53 13.87 8.13
N SER A 255 3.10 12.71 7.83
CA SER A 255 2.50 11.72 6.94
C SER A 255 1.19 11.14 7.50
N ASP A 256 1.09 11.01 8.83
CA ASP A 256 -0.08 10.44 9.50
C ASP A 256 -1.25 11.42 9.63
N MET A 257 -1.01 12.72 9.49
CA MET A 257 -2.10 13.73 9.63
C MET A 257 -3.24 13.51 8.65
N GLN A 258 -2.96 13.00 7.46
CA GLN A 258 -3.98 12.69 6.46
C GLN A 258 -4.84 11.46 6.83
N ASP A 259 -4.40 10.66 7.80
CA ASP A 259 -5.09 9.46 8.29
C ASP A 259 -5.97 9.71 9.51
N MET A 260 -5.85 10.87 10.15
CA MET A 260 -6.57 11.29 11.35
C MET A 260 -7.80 12.14 11.01
N GLU A 261 -8.66 12.42 12.02
CA GLU A 261 -9.83 13.33 11.90
C GLU A 261 -9.45 14.81 12.09
N THR A 262 -8.17 15.13 12.08
CA THR A 262 -7.67 16.49 12.30
C THR A 262 -7.60 17.31 11.00
N GLN A 263 -7.62 18.64 11.16
CA GLN A 263 -7.27 19.60 10.10
C GLN A 263 -5.85 20.15 10.28
N VAL A 264 -5.11 19.64 11.27
CA VAL A 264 -3.70 20.02 11.48
C VAL A 264 -2.85 19.43 10.38
N SER A 265 -1.89 20.21 9.90
CA SER A 265 -0.88 19.78 8.93
C SER A 265 0.50 20.21 9.43
N PHE A 266 1.54 19.50 9.03
CA PHE A 266 2.94 19.86 9.26
C PHE A 266 3.74 19.90 7.96
N TYR A 267 3.11 19.77 6.79
CA TYR A 267 3.80 19.85 5.50
C TYR A 267 4.50 21.20 5.29
N ASP A 268 3.98 22.26 5.87
CA ASP A 268 4.51 23.62 5.79
C ASP A 268 5.86 23.85 6.48
N ILE A 269 6.30 22.95 7.37
CA ILE A 269 7.62 23.04 8.00
C ILE A 269 8.75 22.50 7.13
N PHE A 270 8.40 21.69 6.13
CA PHE A 270 9.34 21.06 5.20
C PHE A 270 9.39 21.79 3.85
N GLU A 271 10.53 21.73 3.18
CA GLU A 271 10.59 21.97 1.75
C GLU A 271 10.12 20.73 0.99
N LYS A 272 9.52 20.92 -0.19
CA LYS A 272 9.03 19.79 -1.02
C LYS A 272 10.13 18.80 -1.33
N GLN A 273 11.35 19.29 -1.55
CA GLN A 273 12.50 18.42 -1.83
C GLN A 273 12.91 17.60 -0.61
N GLU A 274 12.83 18.15 0.60
CA GLU A 274 13.11 17.39 1.82
C GLU A 274 12.11 16.21 2.01
N LEU A 275 10.83 16.46 1.77
CA LEU A 275 9.80 15.41 1.83
C LEU A 275 10.02 14.35 0.76
N PHE A 276 10.38 14.76 -0.46
CA PHE A 276 10.68 13.84 -1.54
C PHE A 276 11.91 12.99 -1.24
N ASP A 277 12.97 13.59 -0.69
CA ASP A 277 14.20 12.89 -0.31
C ASP A 277 13.93 11.84 0.78
N LEU A 278 13.17 12.20 1.84
CA LEU A 278 12.77 11.27 2.90
C LEU A 278 11.88 10.15 2.36
N TRP A 279 10.91 10.48 1.49
CA TRP A 279 10.06 9.47 0.88
C TRP A 279 10.87 8.49 0.01
N GLN A 280 11.87 8.92 -0.74
CA GLN A 280 12.70 8.01 -1.53
C GLN A 280 13.35 6.93 -0.65
N CYS A 281 13.82 7.28 0.55
CA CYS A 281 14.38 6.33 1.51
C CYS A 281 13.33 5.29 1.94
N ILE A 282 12.11 5.72 2.26
CA ILE A 282 11.02 4.84 2.66
C ILE A 282 10.56 3.97 1.50
N ASN A 283 10.37 4.57 0.33
CA ASN A 283 9.99 3.85 -0.89
C ASN A 283 10.98 2.73 -1.23
N TYR A 284 12.29 3.02 -1.15
CA TYR A 284 13.33 1.98 -1.34
C TYR A 284 13.24 0.87 -0.28
N LYS A 285 13.09 1.23 1.00
CA LYS A 285 12.96 0.24 2.09
C LYS A 285 11.73 -0.66 1.91
N PHE A 286 10.59 -0.10 1.51
CA PHE A 286 9.39 -0.88 1.19
C PHE A 286 9.57 -1.74 -0.05
N TYR A 287 10.26 -1.24 -1.06
CA TYR A 287 10.59 -2.00 -2.26
C TYR A 287 11.46 -3.22 -1.94
N VAL A 288 12.54 -3.04 -1.17
CA VAL A 288 13.42 -4.15 -0.73
C VAL A 288 12.64 -5.15 0.13
N GLY A 289 11.84 -4.66 1.05
CA GLY A 289 11.13 -5.48 2.03
C GLY A 289 9.96 -6.28 1.46
N ASN A 290 9.37 -5.83 0.34
CA ASN A 290 8.09 -6.37 -0.10
C ASN A 290 7.97 -6.60 -1.61
N ALA A 291 8.88 -6.05 -2.43
CA ALA A 291 8.82 -6.15 -3.89
C ALA A 291 9.98 -6.99 -4.47
N ASN A 292 10.30 -6.79 -5.74
CA ASN A 292 11.23 -7.64 -6.49
C ASN A 292 12.64 -7.05 -6.57
N HIS A 293 13.27 -6.77 -5.43
CA HIS A 293 14.67 -6.29 -5.42
C HIS A 293 15.60 -7.30 -6.10
N ALA A 294 16.54 -6.81 -6.92
CA ALA A 294 17.42 -7.65 -7.74
C ALA A 294 18.21 -8.69 -6.93
N ASP A 295 18.79 -8.29 -5.81
CA ASP A 295 19.60 -9.17 -4.96
C ASP A 295 18.76 -10.23 -4.24
N GLY A 296 17.46 -9.96 -4.05
CA GLY A 296 16.51 -10.90 -3.47
C GLY A 296 16.14 -12.05 -4.42
N LYS A 297 16.39 -11.91 -5.73
CA LYS A 297 16.13 -12.97 -6.73
C LYS A 297 14.73 -13.58 -6.60
N GLY A 298 13.73 -12.76 -6.24
CA GLY A 298 12.34 -13.16 -6.11
C GLY A 298 11.94 -13.81 -4.77
N ILE A 299 12.83 -13.98 -3.78
CA ILE A 299 12.49 -14.64 -2.50
C ILE A 299 11.41 -13.89 -1.73
N VAL A 300 11.39 -12.56 -1.78
CA VAL A 300 10.37 -11.74 -1.10
C VAL A 300 9.01 -11.87 -1.81
N VAL A 301 9.00 -11.81 -3.14
CA VAL A 301 7.79 -12.00 -3.95
C VAL A 301 7.22 -13.41 -3.75
N ALA A 302 8.09 -14.41 -3.54
CA ALA A 302 7.68 -15.79 -3.29
C ALA A 302 6.83 -15.97 -2.01
N ASN A 303 6.88 -15.04 -1.05
CA ASN A 303 5.98 -15.04 0.11
C ASN A 303 4.50 -15.00 -0.30
N ALA A 304 4.18 -14.41 -1.45
CA ALA A 304 2.81 -14.36 -1.97
C ALA A 304 2.34 -15.67 -2.64
N LYS A 305 3.20 -16.69 -2.82
CA LYS A 305 2.82 -17.95 -3.47
C LYS A 305 1.67 -18.65 -2.74
N ALA A 306 1.74 -18.73 -1.41
CA ALA A 306 0.68 -19.36 -0.61
C ALA A 306 -0.66 -18.62 -0.74
N LEU A 307 -0.63 -17.28 -0.76
CA LEU A 307 -1.83 -16.46 -0.98
C LEU A 307 -2.37 -16.63 -2.41
N LEU A 308 -1.52 -16.63 -3.42
CA LEU A 308 -1.92 -16.86 -4.80
C LEU A 308 -2.55 -18.25 -4.98
N GLN A 309 -1.96 -19.31 -4.37
CA GLN A 309 -2.55 -20.63 -4.34
C GLN A 309 -3.96 -20.62 -3.74
N ASN A 310 -4.14 -19.98 -2.58
CA ASN A 310 -5.45 -19.85 -1.94
C ASN A 310 -6.46 -19.07 -2.81
N ILE A 311 -6.00 -18.06 -3.57
CA ILE A 311 -6.85 -17.32 -4.52
C ILE A 311 -7.34 -18.25 -5.64
N LEU A 312 -6.45 -19.06 -6.24
CA LEU A 312 -6.80 -20.00 -7.30
C LEU A 312 -7.78 -21.09 -6.81
N GLU A 313 -7.51 -21.67 -5.64
CA GLU A 313 -8.38 -22.69 -5.02
C GLU A 313 -9.77 -22.12 -4.68
N SER A 314 -9.84 -20.90 -4.13
CA SER A 314 -11.12 -20.24 -3.83
C SER A 314 -11.92 -19.92 -5.10
N ALA A 315 -11.23 -19.60 -6.19
CA ALA A 315 -11.87 -19.39 -7.48
C ALA A 315 -12.47 -20.69 -8.04
N ASP A 316 -11.73 -21.79 -7.96
CA ASP A 316 -12.26 -23.10 -8.37
C ASP A 316 -13.51 -23.50 -7.58
N GLN A 317 -13.47 -23.31 -6.25
CA GLN A 317 -14.64 -23.56 -5.39
C GLN A 317 -15.86 -22.71 -5.81
N ALA A 318 -15.65 -21.41 -6.12
CA ALA A 318 -16.73 -20.53 -6.54
C ALA A 318 -17.26 -20.82 -7.97
N ILE A 319 -16.44 -21.43 -8.82
CA ILE A 319 -16.85 -21.91 -10.13
C ILE A 319 -17.76 -23.15 -10.01
N GLU A 320 -17.44 -24.03 -9.08
CA GLU A 320 -18.20 -25.24 -8.78
C GLU A 320 -19.47 -24.97 -7.96
N ASP A 321 -19.38 -24.11 -6.93
CA ASP A 321 -20.50 -23.72 -6.05
C ASP A 321 -20.99 -22.30 -6.37
N SER A 322 -22.05 -22.20 -7.16
CA SER A 322 -22.64 -20.90 -7.52
C SER A 322 -23.26 -20.15 -6.34
N SER A 323 -23.34 -20.71 -5.15
CA SER A 323 -23.76 -19.98 -3.94
C SER A 323 -22.70 -19.04 -3.40
N ILE A 324 -21.42 -19.22 -3.78
CA ILE A 324 -20.30 -18.38 -3.32
C ILE A 324 -20.24 -17.10 -4.14
N ALA A 325 -20.39 -15.96 -3.48
CA ALA A 325 -20.32 -14.62 -4.09
C ALA A 325 -18.91 -14.04 -4.07
N ALA A 326 -18.24 -14.10 -2.91
CA ALA A 326 -16.94 -13.50 -2.75
C ALA A 326 -16.07 -14.19 -1.68
N THR A 327 -14.76 -14.08 -1.87
CA THR A 327 -13.74 -14.35 -0.86
C THR A 327 -12.99 -13.07 -0.58
N LEU A 328 -13.19 -12.51 0.60
CA LEU A 328 -12.62 -11.24 1.04
C LEU A 328 -11.48 -11.50 2.03
N ARG A 329 -10.33 -10.85 1.82
CA ARG A 329 -9.13 -10.99 2.66
C ARG A 329 -8.63 -9.62 3.08
N PHE A 330 -8.25 -9.48 4.36
CA PHE A 330 -7.81 -8.21 4.96
C PHE A 330 -6.50 -8.41 5.70
N GLY A 331 -5.48 -7.67 5.29
CA GLY A 331 -4.13 -7.81 5.85
C GLY A 331 -3.33 -6.50 5.76
N HIS A 332 -2.10 -6.62 5.26
CA HIS A 332 -1.08 -5.58 5.35
C HIS A 332 -0.52 -5.20 3.98
N ASP A 333 0.21 -4.08 3.93
CA ASP A 333 1.06 -3.67 2.81
C ASP A 333 2.04 -4.79 2.40
N GLY A 334 2.68 -5.43 3.39
CA GLY A 334 3.60 -6.55 3.20
C GLY A 334 2.99 -7.81 2.55
N ASN A 335 1.69 -7.81 2.26
CA ASN A 335 1.02 -8.87 1.51
C ASN A 335 0.45 -8.36 0.17
N VAL A 336 -0.06 -7.12 0.14
CA VAL A 336 -0.57 -6.51 -1.10
C VAL A 336 0.56 -6.31 -2.11
N ILE A 337 1.73 -5.80 -1.66
CA ILE A 337 2.86 -5.53 -2.56
C ILE A 337 3.39 -6.83 -3.20
N PRO A 338 3.74 -7.90 -2.43
CA PRO A 338 4.19 -9.15 -3.04
C PRO A 338 3.10 -9.80 -3.91
N LEU A 339 1.81 -9.65 -3.54
CA LEU A 339 0.71 -10.15 -4.38
C LEU A 339 0.62 -9.38 -5.71
N ALA A 340 0.72 -8.05 -5.69
CA ALA A 340 0.76 -7.24 -6.91
C ALA A 340 1.96 -7.62 -7.79
N ALA A 341 3.13 -7.86 -7.17
CA ALA A 341 4.34 -8.25 -7.87
C ALA A 341 4.26 -9.66 -8.48
N ILE A 342 3.77 -10.67 -7.73
CA ILE A 342 3.66 -12.04 -8.27
C ILE A 342 2.58 -12.14 -9.35
N LEU A 343 1.52 -11.33 -9.26
CA LEU A 343 0.51 -11.19 -10.30
C LEU A 343 1.04 -10.39 -11.51
N GLY A 344 2.13 -9.63 -11.36
CA GLY A 344 2.68 -8.75 -12.39
C GLY A 344 1.74 -7.61 -12.77
N LEU A 345 0.93 -7.12 -11.82
CA LEU A 345 -0.04 -6.05 -12.05
C LEU A 345 0.68 -4.76 -12.47
N ASN A 346 0.35 -4.24 -13.66
CA ASN A 346 0.92 -2.97 -14.16
C ASN A 346 2.44 -2.88 -13.98
N ASP A 347 3.17 -3.97 -14.22
CA ASP A 347 4.62 -4.08 -14.08
C ASP A 347 5.14 -3.89 -12.63
N CYS A 348 4.30 -4.14 -11.60
CA CYS A 348 4.73 -4.08 -10.19
C CYS A 348 5.88 -5.05 -9.84
N ASN A 349 6.22 -5.97 -10.73
CA ASN A 349 7.31 -6.95 -10.60
C ASN A 349 8.65 -6.46 -11.16
N VAL A 350 8.77 -5.19 -11.52
CA VAL A 350 10.04 -4.61 -12.00
C VAL A 350 11.18 -4.90 -11.03
N THR A 351 12.38 -5.16 -11.60
CA THR A 351 13.56 -5.55 -10.83
C THR A 351 14.64 -4.48 -10.92
N VAL A 352 15.02 -3.91 -9.78
CA VAL A 352 16.10 -2.91 -9.61
C VAL A 352 16.91 -3.25 -8.37
N SER A 353 18.13 -2.77 -8.30
CA SER A 353 18.99 -2.88 -7.09
C SER A 353 19.34 -1.50 -6.51
N GLN A 354 19.55 -0.51 -7.37
CA GLN A 354 20.07 0.79 -6.94
C GLN A 354 18.97 1.66 -6.32
N PRO A 355 19.16 2.21 -5.11
CA PRO A 355 18.15 3.03 -4.43
C PRO A 355 17.63 4.19 -5.30
N GLU A 356 18.53 4.87 -6.03
CA GLU A 356 18.23 6.03 -6.86
C GLU A 356 17.38 5.72 -8.09
N GLU A 357 17.28 4.43 -8.45
CA GLU A 357 16.51 3.98 -9.61
C GLU A 357 15.09 3.55 -9.24
N VAL A 358 14.82 3.20 -7.95
CA VAL A 358 13.55 2.63 -7.54
C VAL A 358 12.38 3.57 -7.81
N TYR A 359 12.43 4.83 -7.36
CA TYR A 359 11.33 5.77 -7.53
C TYR A 359 10.99 6.07 -9.01
N LYS A 360 11.92 5.79 -9.91
CA LYS A 360 11.73 5.97 -11.35
C LYS A 360 10.84 4.91 -11.98
N VAL A 361 10.64 3.77 -11.32
CA VAL A 361 9.90 2.63 -11.88
C VAL A 361 8.88 2.04 -10.91
N TRP A 362 8.98 2.36 -9.62
CA TRP A 362 8.13 1.82 -8.57
C TRP A 362 7.86 2.88 -7.50
N ALA A 363 6.61 2.98 -7.06
CA ALA A 363 6.21 3.90 -6.01
C ALA A 363 5.12 3.26 -5.13
N ASP A 364 5.37 3.20 -3.83
CA ASP A 364 4.54 2.55 -2.83
C ASP A 364 3.12 3.12 -2.77
N TYR A 365 2.97 4.45 -2.79
CA TYR A 365 1.66 5.11 -2.75
C TYR A 365 0.74 4.80 -3.95
N LYS A 366 1.31 4.38 -5.09
CA LYS A 366 0.54 3.94 -6.28
C LYS A 366 -0.01 2.53 -6.12
N ILE A 367 0.68 1.69 -5.35
CA ILE A 367 0.38 0.27 -5.21
C ILE A 367 -0.42 0.00 -3.95
N VAL A 368 0.02 0.56 -2.80
CA VAL A 368 -0.48 0.18 -1.48
C VAL A 368 -0.74 1.39 -0.57
N PRO A 369 -1.53 2.39 -1.02
CA PRO A 369 -2.01 3.42 -0.09
C PRO A 369 -2.77 2.78 1.09
N MET A 370 -3.18 3.55 2.09
CA MET A 370 -4.10 3.04 3.11
C MET A 370 -5.34 2.43 2.45
N ALA A 371 -5.84 1.29 2.93
CA ALA A 371 -6.91 0.49 2.30
C ALA A 371 -6.63 0.02 0.86
N GLY A 372 -5.37 0.08 0.40
CA GLY A 372 -4.96 -0.40 -0.92
C GLY A 372 -5.39 -1.84 -1.14
N ASN A 373 -5.92 -2.16 -2.34
CA ASN A 373 -6.57 -3.44 -2.57
C ASN A 373 -6.39 -3.97 -3.99
N ILE A 374 -6.51 -5.28 -4.10
CA ILE A 374 -6.54 -6.03 -5.36
C ILE A 374 -7.87 -6.77 -5.44
N GLN A 375 -8.57 -6.62 -6.56
CA GLN A 375 -9.81 -7.32 -6.83
C GLN A 375 -9.68 -8.12 -8.13
N ILE A 376 -10.15 -9.36 -8.13
CA ILE A 376 -10.25 -10.20 -9.32
C ILE A 376 -11.72 -10.53 -9.50
N ILE A 377 -12.29 -10.02 -10.59
CA ILE A 377 -13.72 -10.14 -10.88
C ILE A 377 -13.91 -11.22 -11.94
N PHE A 378 -14.73 -12.22 -11.63
CA PHE A 378 -15.00 -13.37 -12.49
C PHE A 378 -16.34 -13.19 -13.19
N TYR A 379 -16.34 -13.37 -14.50
CA TYR A 379 -17.49 -13.27 -15.39
C TYR A 379 -17.76 -14.60 -16.07
N LYS A 380 -19.02 -14.96 -16.23
CA LYS A 380 -19.44 -16.22 -16.85
C LYS A 380 -20.49 -15.96 -17.93
N ASN A 381 -20.41 -16.67 -19.03
CA ASN A 381 -21.43 -16.68 -20.07
C ASN A 381 -22.32 -17.94 -20.00
N LYS A 382 -23.34 -18.01 -20.85
CA LYS A 382 -24.26 -19.16 -20.94
C LYS A 382 -23.58 -20.49 -21.29
N ASP A 383 -22.40 -20.46 -21.95
CA ASP A 383 -21.64 -21.63 -22.36
C ASP A 383 -20.59 -22.03 -21.31
N ASN A 384 -20.69 -21.49 -20.09
CA ASN A 384 -19.76 -21.68 -18.99
C ASN A 384 -18.32 -21.23 -19.27
N ARG A 385 -18.08 -20.39 -20.27
CA ARG A 385 -16.78 -19.74 -20.45
C ARG A 385 -16.59 -18.67 -19.40
N ILE A 386 -15.37 -18.60 -18.85
CA ILE A 386 -15.05 -17.67 -17.77
C ILE A 386 -13.99 -16.68 -18.23
N LEU A 387 -14.27 -15.41 -18.01
CA LEU A 387 -13.32 -14.31 -18.14
C LEU A 387 -13.05 -13.70 -16.77
N VAL A 388 -11.86 -13.15 -16.59
CA VAL A 388 -11.48 -12.43 -15.38
C VAL A 388 -10.95 -11.05 -15.71
N LYS A 389 -11.18 -10.11 -14.79
CA LYS A 389 -10.66 -8.76 -14.82
C LYS A 389 -9.94 -8.48 -13.50
N PHE A 390 -8.77 -7.84 -13.58
CA PHE A 390 -7.97 -7.47 -12.41
C PHE A 390 -8.10 -5.97 -12.14
N LEU A 391 -8.26 -5.63 -10.87
CA LEU A 391 -8.25 -4.24 -10.42
C LEU A 391 -7.16 -4.07 -9.35
N LEU A 392 -6.41 -2.99 -9.46
CA LEU A 392 -5.53 -2.48 -8.41
C LEU A 392 -6.09 -1.13 -7.93
N ASN A 393 -6.43 -1.05 -6.64
CA ASN A 393 -7.07 0.14 -6.06
C ASN A 393 -8.32 0.57 -6.85
N GLU A 394 -9.17 -0.42 -7.21
CA GLU A 394 -10.40 -0.26 -7.98
C GLU A 394 -10.22 0.26 -9.43
N LYS A 395 -8.97 0.35 -9.92
CA LYS A 395 -8.64 0.69 -11.33
C LYS A 395 -8.23 -0.55 -12.10
N GLU A 396 -8.63 -0.65 -13.37
CA GLU A 396 -8.30 -1.79 -14.24
C GLU A 396 -6.78 -1.95 -14.39
N ALA A 397 -6.29 -3.16 -14.12
CA ALA A 397 -4.86 -3.48 -14.13
C ALA A 397 -4.54 -4.55 -15.18
N LYS A 398 -3.37 -4.40 -15.81
CA LYS A 398 -2.82 -5.40 -16.72
C LYS A 398 -2.11 -6.50 -15.94
N ILE A 399 -2.10 -7.71 -16.51
CA ILE A 399 -1.25 -8.83 -16.09
C ILE A 399 -0.33 -9.23 -17.26
N PRO A 400 0.76 -9.99 -17.03
CA PRO A 400 1.71 -10.36 -18.09
C PRO A 400 1.17 -11.49 -19.00
N LEU A 401 -0.05 -11.31 -19.49
CA LEU A 401 -0.69 -12.19 -20.47
C LEU A 401 -1.32 -11.36 -21.58
N GLU A 402 -1.17 -11.84 -22.81
CA GLU A 402 -1.83 -11.23 -23.97
C GLU A 402 -3.33 -11.53 -23.96
N THR A 403 -4.12 -10.55 -24.35
CA THR A 403 -5.58 -10.67 -24.55
C THR A 403 -6.04 -9.74 -25.66
N ASP A 404 -6.98 -10.22 -26.48
CA ASP A 404 -7.62 -9.43 -27.51
C ASP A 404 -8.79 -8.55 -26.96
N GLN A 405 -9.11 -8.71 -25.67
CA GLN A 405 -10.28 -8.10 -25.03
C GLN A 405 -9.93 -7.39 -23.72
N TYR A 406 -8.77 -6.67 -23.65
CA TYR A 406 -8.42 -5.93 -22.44
C TYR A 406 -9.62 -5.08 -21.96
N PRO A 407 -9.94 -5.11 -20.66
CA PRO A 407 -9.21 -5.68 -19.50
C PRO A 407 -9.61 -7.12 -19.14
N TYR A 408 -10.23 -7.88 -20.04
CA TYR A 408 -10.70 -9.24 -19.79
C TYR A 408 -9.71 -10.28 -20.30
N TYR A 409 -9.47 -11.31 -19.46
CA TYR A 409 -8.57 -12.43 -19.74
C TYR A 409 -9.31 -13.76 -19.63
N ASP A 410 -9.00 -14.71 -20.48
CA ASP A 410 -9.54 -16.08 -20.37
C ASP A 410 -9.02 -16.75 -19.10
N TRP A 411 -9.94 -17.25 -18.25
CA TRP A 411 -9.58 -17.81 -16.94
C TRP A 411 -8.67 -19.05 -17.06
N ASN A 412 -8.88 -19.91 -18.04
CA ASN A 412 -8.06 -21.11 -18.20
C ASN A 412 -6.59 -20.74 -18.49
N LYS A 413 -6.38 -19.70 -19.33
CA LYS A 413 -5.03 -19.18 -19.60
C LYS A 413 -4.42 -18.57 -18.33
N VAL A 414 -5.18 -17.75 -17.60
CA VAL A 414 -4.75 -17.12 -16.34
C VAL A 414 -4.40 -18.17 -15.30
N LYS A 415 -5.27 -19.14 -15.07
CA LYS A 415 -5.05 -20.23 -14.11
C LYS A 415 -3.81 -21.06 -14.48
N SER A 416 -3.68 -21.44 -15.74
CA SER A 416 -2.50 -22.18 -16.22
C SER A 416 -1.20 -21.41 -16.02
N TYR A 417 -1.20 -20.12 -16.34
CA TYR A 417 -0.03 -19.26 -16.16
C TYR A 417 0.42 -19.19 -14.70
N TYR A 418 -0.50 -18.89 -13.77
CA TYR A 418 -0.16 -18.76 -12.35
C TYR A 418 0.12 -20.12 -11.70
N THR A 419 -0.54 -21.21 -12.11
CA THR A 419 -0.20 -22.55 -11.64
C THR A 419 1.24 -22.93 -12.04
N ASN A 420 1.63 -22.63 -13.27
CA ASN A 420 3.01 -22.87 -13.72
C ASN A 420 4.04 -22.00 -12.95
N LEU A 421 3.66 -20.78 -12.57
CA LEU A 421 4.50 -19.90 -11.77
C LEU A 421 4.66 -20.43 -10.33
N LEU A 422 3.62 -20.97 -9.74
CA LEU A 422 3.67 -21.58 -8.40
C LEU A 422 4.58 -22.82 -8.35
N ASN A 423 4.69 -23.55 -9.45
CA ASN A 423 5.49 -24.77 -9.55
C ASN A 423 7.00 -24.52 -9.86
N ARG A 424 7.39 -23.29 -10.07
CA ARG A 424 8.80 -22.84 -10.22
C ARG A 424 9.40 -22.47 -8.87
#